data_05ebed82e1b1a477c39e88fb81333659
#
_entry.id   05ebed82e1b1a477c39e88fb81333659
#
_cell.length_a   1.000
_cell.length_b   1.000
_cell.length_c   1.000
_cell.angle_alpha   90.00
_cell.angle_beta   90.00
_cell.angle_gamma   90.00
#
_symmetry.space_group_name_H-M   'P 1'
#
loop_
_entity.id
_entity.type
_entity.pdbx_description
1 polymer ?
#
loop_
_entity_poly.entity_id
_entity_poly.type
_entity_poly.pdbx_seq_one_letter_code
_entity_poly.pdbx_strand_id
1 'polypeptide(L)'
;SLSSSILNVSNSISFAHIDDQENDFPRIRVWGTIGWIASSWIFPMFWLQTDLKFQLLPPFFVGIEYPDVTSRLADALRLSGLISIFYGAFCFMLPNTPPSKNSVDKSAYIKAFKLFKENSFSILVFTSLLVSVIHQIYFLQTGPFLSSLGVADRLIGPVMSIGQFAEILTKAVLGYFLN
;
A
#
# COMPACT_ATOMS: atom_id res chain seq x y z
N SER A 1 -0.83 -2.92 13.98
CA SER A 1 -1.06 -4.16 13.22
C SER A 1 0.27 -4.71 12.71
N LEU A 2 0.37 -6.03 12.52
CA LEU A 2 1.57 -6.71 12.01
C LEU A 2 2.05 -6.12 10.67
N SER A 3 1.12 -5.73 9.80
CA SER A 3 1.43 -5.10 8.50
C SER A 3 2.19 -3.77 8.64
N SER A 4 1.85 -2.95 9.64
CA SER A 4 2.57 -1.70 9.89
C SER A 4 4.02 -1.96 10.33
N SER A 5 4.24 -2.99 11.14
CA SER A 5 5.59 -3.38 11.56
C SER A 5 6.44 -3.87 10.37
N ILE A 6 5.85 -4.66 9.47
CA ILE A 6 6.52 -5.14 8.26
C ILE A 6 6.94 -3.97 7.37
N LEU A 7 6.05 -2.99 7.16
CA LEU A 7 6.37 -1.80 6.36
C LEU A 7 7.50 -0.98 6.97
N ASN A 8 7.51 -0.80 8.29
CA ASN A 8 8.56 -0.05 8.97
C ASN A 8 9.92 -0.77 8.87
N VAL A 9 9.95 -2.09 9.06
CA VAL A 9 11.18 -2.89 8.92
C VAL A 9 11.67 -2.87 7.46
N SER A 10 10.77 -3.03 6.49
CA SER A 10 11.12 -2.95 5.06
C SER A 10 11.72 -1.60 4.69
N ASN A 11 11.11 -0.50 5.15
CA ASN A 11 11.67 0.84 4.95
C ASN A 11 13.05 0.98 5.60
N SER A 12 13.23 0.48 6.83
CA SER A 12 14.52 0.55 7.53
C SER A 12 15.62 -0.22 6.81
N ILE A 13 15.32 -1.42 6.29
CA ILE A 13 16.26 -2.19 5.48
C ILE A 13 16.60 -1.46 4.19
N SER A 14 15.60 -0.88 3.53
CA SER A 14 15.83 -0.08 2.31
C SER A 14 16.77 1.08 2.58
N PHE A 15 16.53 1.85 3.63
CA PHE A 15 17.41 2.97 4.02
C PHE A 15 18.83 2.53 4.38
N ALA A 16 19.02 1.32 4.90
CA ALA A 16 20.33 0.80 5.25
C ALA A 16 21.18 0.38 4.02
N HIS A 17 20.55 0.17 2.86
CA HIS A 17 21.22 -0.34 1.65
C HIS A 17 21.17 0.63 0.46
N ILE A 18 20.65 1.83 0.64
CA ILE A 18 20.55 2.86 -0.39
C ILE A 18 21.59 3.94 -0.09
N ASP A 19 22.43 4.26 -1.08
CA ASP A 19 23.42 5.31 -0.96
C ASP A 19 22.78 6.70 -1.09
N ASP A 20 21.87 6.88 -2.05
CA ASP A 20 21.13 8.12 -2.28
C ASP A 20 19.67 7.96 -1.85
N GLN A 21 19.40 8.32 -0.59
CA GLN A 21 18.06 8.15 0.00
C GLN A 21 17.02 9.07 -0.65
N GLU A 22 17.41 10.25 -1.14
CA GLU A 22 16.45 11.20 -1.72
C GLU A 22 15.92 10.74 -3.09
N ASN A 23 16.80 10.17 -3.93
CA ASN A 23 16.45 9.78 -5.28
C ASN A 23 15.99 8.32 -5.40
N ASP A 24 16.62 7.40 -4.68
CA ASP A 24 16.37 5.97 -4.84
C ASP A 24 15.19 5.44 -4.01
N PHE A 25 14.98 5.99 -2.80
CA PHE A 25 13.87 5.53 -1.95
C PHE A 25 12.48 5.74 -2.59
N PRO A 26 12.17 6.89 -3.22
CA PRO A 26 10.89 7.06 -3.93
C PRO A 26 10.69 6.04 -5.04
N ARG A 27 11.75 5.68 -5.78
CA ARG A 27 11.70 4.67 -6.86
C ARG A 27 11.37 3.29 -6.32
N ILE A 28 11.99 2.87 -5.21
CA ILE A 28 11.68 1.60 -4.56
C ILE A 28 10.22 1.59 -4.08
N ARG A 29 9.76 2.68 -3.48
CA ARG A 29 8.40 2.78 -2.94
C ARG A 29 7.31 2.71 -4.01
N VAL A 30 7.58 3.17 -5.24
CA VAL A 30 6.64 3.05 -6.37
C VAL A 30 6.27 1.60 -6.66
N TRP A 31 7.18 0.64 -6.47
CA TRP A 31 6.87 -0.79 -6.63
C TRP A 31 5.75 -1.28 -5.71
N GLY A 32 5.65 -0.71 -4.49
CA GLY A 32 4.53 -0.99 -3.60
C GLY A 32 3.19 -0.55 -4.17
N THR A 33 3.14 0.63 -4.78
CA THR A 33 1.93 1.16 -5.46
C THR A 33 1.58 0.32 -6.69
N ILE A 34 2.58 -0.08 -7.48
CA ILE A 34 2.39 -0.98 -8.63
C ILE A 34 1.82 -2.33 -8.17
N GLY A 35 2.37 -2.90 -7.09
CA GLY A 35 1.87 -4.15 -6.50
C GLY A 35 0.41 -4.03 -6.04
N TRP A 36 0.04 -2.92 -5.43
CA TRP A 36 -1.35 -2.64 -5.06
C TRP A 36 -2.28 -2.61 -6.27
N ILE A 37 -1.92 -1.83 -7.31
CA ILE A 37 -2.69 -1.75 -8.55
C ILE A 37 -2.82 -3.13 -9.19
N ALA A 38 -1.72 -3.86 -9.34
CA ALA A 38 -1.70 -5.19 -9.92
C ALA A 38 -2.64 -6.15 -9.17
N SER A 39 -2.59 -6.18 -7.84
CA SER A 39 -3.48 -7.02 -7.03
C SER A 39 -4.95 -6.63 -7.18
N SER A 40 -5.24 -5.32 -7.24
CA SER A 40 -6.60 -4.79 -7.37
C SER A 40 -7.24 -5.08 -8.74
N TRP A 41 -6.44 -5.36 -9.77
CA TRP A 41 -6.92 -5.67 -11.11
C TRP A 41 -6.85 -7.16 -11.42
N ILE A 42 -5.73 -7.81 -11.14
CA ILE A 42 -5.50 -9.20 -11.51
C ILE A 42 -6.47 -10.14 -10.78
N PHE A 43 -6.64 -9.96 -9.46
CA PHE A 43 -7.50 -10.85 -8.69
C PHE A 43 -8.97 -10.76 -9.10
N PRO A 44 -9.62 -9.58 -9.17
CA PRO A 44 -11.00 -9.49 -9.63
C PRO A 44 -11.17 -9.95 -11.08
N MET A 45 -10.20 -9.68 -11.95
CA MET A 45 -10.28 -10.03 -13.36
C MET A 45 -10.27 -11.53 -13.58
N PHE A 46 -9.38 -12.28 -12.92
CA PHE A 46 -9.24 -13.71 -13.17
C PHE A 46 -10.03 -14.60 -12.20
N TRP A 47 -10.38 -14.09 -11.02
CA TRP A 47 -11.01 -14.91 -10.00
C TRP A 47 -12.49 -14.63 -9.77
N LEU A 48 -12.94 -13.41 -9.98
CA LEU A 48 -14.32 -12.99 -9.74
C LEU A 48 -15.20 -12.99 -10.99
N GLN A 49 -14.60 -13.15 -12.17
CA GLN A 49 -15.31 -13.04 -13.46
C GLN A 49 -15.02 -14.23 -14.38
N THR A 50 -15.98 -14.48 -15.27
CA THR A 50 -15.84 -15.38 -16.42
C THR A 50 -16.19 -14.64 -17.70
N ASP A 51 -15.90 -15.24 -18.87
CA ASP A 51 -16.20 -14.67 -20.19
C ASP A 51 -15.66 -13.25 -20.39
N LEU A 52 -14.37 -13.08 -20.07
CA LEU A 52 -13.70 -11.78 -20.15
C LEU A 52 -13.72 -11.22 -21.56
N LYS A 53 -14.29 -10.03 -21.73
CA LYS A 53 -14.28 -9.25 -22.96
C LYS A 53 -13.37 -8.05 -22.79
N PHE A 54 -12.52 -7.81 -23.78
CA PHE A 54 -11.67 -6.62 -23.80
C PHE A 54 -12.50 -5.39 -24.17
N GLN A 55 -12.30 -4.31 -23.41
CA GLN A 55 -12.84 -2.99 -23.73
C GLN A 55 -11.72 -1.94 -23.67
N LEU A 56 -11.87 -0.87 -24.44
CA LEU A 56 -10.84 0.17 -24.56
C LEU A 56 -10.71 1.05 -23.30
N LEU A 57 -11.77 1.17 -22.51
CA LEU A 57 -11.81 1.96 -21.29
C LEU A 57 -11.58 1.08 -20.06
N PRO A 58 -10.92 1.60 -19.00
CA PRO A 58 -10.79 0.89 -17.74
C PRO A 58 -12.15 0.53 -17.10
N PRO A 59 -12.27 -0.63 -16.47
CA PRO A 59 -11.30 -1.71 -16.41
C PRO A 59 -11.26 -2.47 -17.73
N PHE A 60 -10.10 -2.59 -18.36
CA PHE A 60 -9.91 -3.08 -19.73
C PHE A 60 -10.50 -4.46 -20.02
N PHE A 61 -10.78 -5.25 -18.98
CA PHE A 61 -11.40 -6.57 -19.08
C PHE A 61 -12.62 -6.61 -18.18
N VAL A 62 -13.77 -6.88 -18.78
CA VAL A 62 -15.06 -7.02 -18.09
C VAL A 62 -15.73 -8.30 -18.52
N GLY A 63 -16.15 -9.10 -17.56
CA GLY A 63 -16.85 -10.35 -17.75
C GLY A 63 -18.15 -10.44 -16.96
N ILE A 64 -18.71 -11.62 -16.91
CA ILE A 64 -19.87 -11.95 -16.09
C ILE A 64 -19.36 -12.34 -14.70
N GLU A 65 -19.93 -11.76 -13.66
CA GLU A 65 -19.57 -12.05 -12.28
C GLU A 65 -20.09 -13.45 -11.89
N TYR A 66 -19.28 -14.20 -11.15
CA TYR A 66 -19.70 -15.49 -10.64
C TYR A 66 -20.80 -15.32 -9.57
N PRO A 67 -21.79 -16.22 -9.51
CA PRO A 67 -22.86 -16.12 -8.51
C PRO A 67 -22.38 -16.34 -7.06
N ASP A 68 -21.23 -16.94 -6.87
CA ASP A 68 -20.60 -17.25 -5.58
C ASP A 68 -19.45 -16.28 -5.21
N VAL A 69 -19.58 -15.01 -5.59
CA VAL A 69 -18.56 -13.96 -5.37
C VAL A 69 -18.10 -13.87 -3.92
N THR A 70 -19.01 -13.95 -2.97
CA THR A 70 -18.67 -13.85 -1.53
C THR A 70 -17.72 -14.97 -1.11
N SER A 71 -17.95 -16.20 -1.59
CA SER A 71 -17.04 -17.33 -1.34
C SER A 71 -15.67 -17.11 -1.99
N ARG A 72 -15.66 -16.59 -3.21
CA ARG A 72 -14.43 -16.30 -3.97
C ARG A 72 -13.62 -15.16 -3.37
N LEU A 73 -14.27 -14.18 -2.76
CA LEU A 73 -13.59 -13.12 -2.02
C LEU A 73 -12.84 -13.68 -0.80
N ALA A 74 -13.35 -14.74 -0.16
CA ALA A 74 -12.61 -15.42 0.90
C ALA A 74 -11.32 -16.07 0.41
N ASP A 75 -11.23 -16.45 -0.86
CA ASP A 75 -10.00 -16.97 -1.47
C ASP A 75 -8.91 -15.91 -1.56
N ALA A 76 -9.25 -14.62 -1.59
CA ALA A 76 -8.25 -13.55 -1.49
C ALA A 76 -7.44 -13.66 -0.19
N LEU A 77 -8.08 -14.02 0.93
CA LEU A 77 -7.38 -14.23 2.20
C LEU A 77 -6.46 -15.44 2.14
N ARG A 78 -6.91 -16.54 1.50
CA ARG A 78 -6.09 -17.75 1.31
C ARG A 78 -4.88 -17.46 0.42
N LEU A 79 -5.08 -16.75 -0.68
CA LEU A 79 -4.02 -16.33 -1.59
C LEU A 79 -3.01 -15.41 -0.88
N SER A 80 -3.51 -14.44 -0.12
CA SER A 80 -2.68 -13.55 0.70
C SER A 80 -1.84 -14.33 1.72
N GLY A 81 -2.42 -15.35 2.38
CA GLY A 81 -1.70 -16.24 3.28
C GLY A 81 -0.58 -17.01 2.57
N LEU A 82 -0.87 -17.55 1.40
CA LEU A 82 0.11 -18.29 0.60
C LEU A 82 1.27 -17.38 0.15
N ILE A 83 0.96 -16.20 -0.38
CA ILE A 83 1.96 -15.19 -0.77
C ILE A 83 2.80 -14.78 0.44
N SER A 84 2.18 -14.64 1.62
CA SER A 84 2.90 -14.29 2.86
C SER A 84 3.91 -15.36 3.27
N ILE A 85 3.63 -16.65 3.02
CA ILE A 85 4.58 -17.74 3.26
C ILE A 85 5.79 -17.61 2.33
N PHE A 86 5.55 -17.36 1.03
CA PHE A 86 6.64 -17.11 0.07
C PHE A 86 7.45 -15.87 0.43
N TYR A 87 6.78 -14.80 0.84
CA TYR A 87 7.47 -13.60 1.31
C TYR A 87 8.30 -13.88 2.56
N GLY A 88 7.78 -14.67 3.52
CA GLY A 88 8.53 -15.12 4.68
C GLY A 88 9.79 -15.91 4.30
N ALA A 89 9.66 -16.83 3.35
CA ALA A 89 10.81 -17.58 2.83
C ALA A 89 11.84 -16.66 2.15
N PHE A 90 11.38 -15.69 1.37
CA PHE A 90 12.24 -14.68 0.75
C PHE A 90 13.00 -13.83 1.78
N CYS A 91 12.40 -13.54 2.94
CA CYS A 91 13.07 -12.79 4.01
C CYS A 91 14.34 -13.47 4.53
N PHE A 92 14.44 -14.80 4.44
CA PHE A 92 15.69 -15.53 4.80
C PHE A 92 16.82 -15.32 3.79
N MET A 93 16.51 -14.87 2.58
CA MET A 93 17.49 -14.55 1.53
C MET A 93 18.01 -13.11 1.61
N LEU A 94 17.36 -12.26 2.41
CA LEU A 94 17.78 -10.86 2.56
C LEU A 94 19.14 -10.78 3.30
N PRO A 95 19.96 -9.77 2.95
CA PRO A 95 21.24 -9.54 3.62
C PRO A 95 21.01 -9.28 5.10
N ASN A 96 21.89 -9.83 5.94
CA ASN A 96 21.81 -9.65 7.38
C ASN A 96 22.09 -8.20 7.77
N THR A 97 21.09 -7.50 8.24
CA THR A 97 21.16 -6.13 8.75
C THR A 97 21.02 -6.18 10.28
N PRO A 98 22.13 -6.38 11.04
CA PRO A 98 22.05 -6.41 12.49
C PRO A 98 21.63 -5.02 13.02
N PRO A 99 20.76 -4.99 14.05
CA PRO A 99 20.39 -3.73 14.67
C PRO A 99 21.64 -3.04 15.26
N SER A 100 21.74 -1.72 15.03
CA SER A 100 22.85 -0.94 15.58
C SER A 100 22.82 -0.97 17.12
N LYS A 101 23.77 -1.64 17.72
CA LYS A 101 23.89 -1.75 19.19
C LYS A 101 24.22 -0.40 19.85
N ASN A 102 24.82 0.52 19.11
CA ASN A 102 25.28 1.81 19.64
C ASN A 102 24.20 2.90 19.62
N SER A 103 23.05 2.66 18.98
CA SER A 103 21.99 3.65 18.81
C SER A 103 20.79 3.46 19.74
N VAL A 104 20.79 2.45 20.60
CA VAL A 104 19.71 2.25 21.59
C VAL A 104 19.96 3.17 22.79
N ASP A 105 19.81 4.45 22.53
CA ASP A 105 19.61 5.42 23.61
C ASP A 105 18.33 5.00 24.32
N LYS A 106 18.43 4.48 25.54
CA LYS A 106 17.30 4.04 26.39
C LYS A 106 16.21 5.11 26.53
N SER A 107 16.51 6.33 26.12
CA SER A 107 15.61 7.47 26.17
C SER A 107 15.21 8.02 24.80
N ALA A 108 15.39 7.25 23.69
CA ALA A 108 15.03 7.70 22.34
C ALA A 108 13.55 8.13 22.25
N TYR A 109 12.64 7.38 22.88
CA TYR A 109 11.22 7.74 22.95
C TYR A 109 10.99 9.05 23.77
N ILE A 110 11.76 9.30 24.85
CA ILE A 110 11.66 10.54 25.63
C ILE A 110 12.18 11.71 24.80
N LYS A 111 13.28 11.52 24.05
CA LYS A 111 13.78 12.54 23.11
C LYS A 111 12.78 12.83 22.02
N ALA A 112 12.13 11.80 21.45
CA ALA A 112 11.06 11.96 20.47
C ALA A 112 9.89 12.78 21.04
N PHE A 113 9.47 12.51 22.29
CA PHE A 113 8.44 13.33 22.94
C PHE A 113 8.87 14.79 23.17
N LYS A 114 10.17 15.06 23.39
CA LYS A 114 10.64 16.45 23.50
C LYS A 114 10.51 17.23 22.19
N LEU A 115 10.56 16.55 21.03
CA LEU A 115 10.35 17.20 19.72
C LEU A 115 8.93 17.78 19.57
N PHE A 116 7.94 17.28 20.32
CA PHE A 116 6.60 17.90 20.35
C PHE A 116 6.59 19.34 20.91
N LYS A 117 7.67 19.80 21.54
CA LYS A 117 7.81 21.19 21.93
C LYS A 117 8.12 22.11 20.74
N GLU A 118 8.60 21.56 19.65
CA GLU A 118 8.84 22.30 18.41
C GLU A 118 7.53 22.39 17.62
N ASN A 119 7.07 23.62 17.35
CA ASN A 119 5.80 23.87 16.66
C ASN A 119 5.75 23.16 15.29
N SER A 120 6.84 23.23 14.52
CA SER A 120 6.92 22.61 13.19
C SER A 120 6.72 21.09 13.25
N PHE A 121 7.35 20.43 14.23
CA PHE A 121 7.22 18.99 14.43
C PHE A 121 5.81 18.62 14.90
N SER A 122 5.22 19.36 15.82
CA SER A 122 3.86 19.15 16.31
C SER A 122 2.82 19.30 15.20
N ILE A 123 2.94 20.31 14.36
CA ILE A 123 2.05 20.53 13.22
C ILE A 123 2.18 19.36 12.23
N LEU A 124 3.41 18.94 11.91
CA LEU A 124 3.65 17.80 11.02
C LEU A 124 2.99 16.53 11.55
N VAL A 125 3.20 16.19 12.82
CA VAL A 125 2.64 14.97 13.42
C VAL A 125 1.12 15.04 13.48
N PHE A 126 0.55 16.18 13.88
CA PHE A 126 -0.90 16.36 13.94
C PHE A 126 -1.55 16.24 12.56
N THR A 127 -0.98 16.91 11.56
CA THR A 127 -1.45 16.82 10.17
C THR A 127 -1.35 15.40 9.65
N SER A 128 -0.23 14.72 9.87
CA SER A 128 -0.04 13.32 9.48
C SER A 128 -1.05 12.39 10.15
N LEU A 129 -1.37 12.63 11.41
CA LEU A 129 -2.39 11.86 12.14
C LEU A 129 -3.78 12.06 11.53
N LEU A 130 -4.17 13.30 11.27
CA LEU A 130 -5.46 13.62 10.63
C LEU A 130 -5.57 12.94 9.25
N VAL A 131 -4.54 13.07 8.41
CA VAL A 131 -4.49 12.44 7.08
C VAL A 131 -4.58 10.94 7.21
N SER A 132 -3.88 10.32 8.18
CA SER A 132 -3.93 8.88 8.41
C SER A 132 -5.33 8.39 8.82
N VAL A 133 -6.03 9.16 9.65
CA VAL A 133 -7.42 8.84 10.06
C VAL A 133 -8.36 8.92 8.85
N ILE A 134 -8.28 9.99 8.06
CA ILE A 134 -9.08 10.16 6.84
C ILE A 134 -8.81 9.01 5.86
N HIS A 135 -7.54 8.69 5.65
CA HIS A 135 -7.12 7.60 4.78
C HIS A 135 -7.68 6.24 5.25
N GLN A 136 -7.65 5.98 6.56
CA GLN A 136 -8.20 4.75 7.13
C GLN A 136 -9.73 4.67 6.93
N ILE A 137 -10.44 5.77 7.14
CA ILE A 137 -11.89 5.85 6.91
C ILE A 137 -12.19 5.61 5.42
N TYR A 138 -11.44 6.23 4.52
CA TYR A 138 -11.55 6.02 3.09
C TYR A 138 -11.46 4.52 2.73
N PHE A 139 -10.41 3.83 3.17
CA PHE A 139 -10.23 2.41 2.85
C PHE A 139 -11.32 1.50 3.44
N LEU A 140 -11.83 1.83 4.63
CA LEU A 140 -12.87 1.02 5.28
C LEU A 140 -14.26 1.24 4.67
N GLN A 141 -14.58 2.47 4.27
CA GLN A 141 -15.94 2.83 3.91
C GLN A 141 -16.19 2.89 2.41
N THR A 142 -15.15 3.11 1.59
CA THR A 142 -15.35 3.27 0.14
C THR A 142 -15.87 2.00 -0.52
N GLY A 143 -15.37 0.82 -0.13
CA GLY A 143 -15.87 -0.45 -0.66
C GLY A 143 -17.35 -0.67 -0.40
N PRO A 144 -17.82 -0.68 0.88
CA PRO A 144 -19.23 -0.78 1.20
C PRO A 144 -20.10 0.32 0.58
N PHE A 145 -19.59 1.54 0.49
CA PHE A 145 -20.29 2.64 -0.16
C PHE A 145 -20.52 2.40 -1.65
N LEU A 146 -19.48 2.00 -2.38
CA LEU A 146 -19.59 1.66 -3.81
C LEU A 146 -20.56 0.49 -4.03
N SER A 147 -20.50 -0.53 -3.20
CA SER A 147 -21.44 -1.65 -3.25
C SER A 147 -22.88 -1.19 -3.00
N SER A 148 -23.13 -0.26 -2.08
CA SER A 148 -24.45 0.32 -1.83
C SER A 148 -24.99 1.13 -3.01
N LEU A 149 -24.13 1.65 -3.86
CA LEU A 149 -24.49 2.33 -5.12
C LEU A 149 -24.72 1.35 -6.29
N GLY A 150 -24.61 0.04 -6.04
CA GLY A 150 -24.81 -0.99 -7.06
C GLY A 150 -23.58 -1.25 -7.93
N VAL A 151 -22.40 -0.78 -7.52
CA VAL A 151 -21.13 -1.13 -8.20
C VAL A 151 -20.84 -2.60 -7.91
N ALA A 152 -20.65 -3.38 -8.97
CA ALA A 152 -20.33 -4.81 -8.85
C ALA A 152 -19.02 -5.02 -8.07
N ASP A 153 -18.96 -6.02 -7.20
CA ASP A 153 -17.83 -6.28 -6.31
C ASP A 153 -16.50 -6.45 -7.07
N ARG A 154 -16.54 -7.01 -8.27
CA ARG A 154 -15.38 -7.13 -9.16
C ARG A 154 -14.77 -5.79 -9.58
N LEU A 155 -15.53 -4.72 -9.57
CA LEU A 155 -15.11 -3.38 -10.00
C LEU A 155 -14.62 -2.50 -8.84
N ILE A 156 -14.91 -2.85 -7.60
CA ILE A 156 -14.55 -2.05 -6.43
C ILE A 156 -13.04 -1.85 -6.34
N GLY A 157 -12.26 -2.92 -6.45
CA GLY A 157 -10.79 -2.85 -6.45
C GLY A 157 -10.22 -1.96 -7.56
N PRO A 158 -10.56 -2.21 -8.83
CA PRO A 158 -10.17 -1.34 -9.95
C PRO A 158 -10.58 0.13 -9.77
N VAL A 159 -11.80 0.41 -9.32
CA VAL A 159 -12.27 1.78 -9.09
C VAL A 159 -11.46 2.46 -7.98
N MET A 160 -11.20 1.78 -6.87
CA MET A 160 -10.36 2.32 -5.80
C MET A 160 -8.91 2.55 -6.24
N SER A 161 -8.41 1.79 -7.20
CA SER A 161 -7.04 1.96 -7.70
C SER A 161 -6.85 3.20 -8.58
N ILE A 162 -7.92 3.83 -9.07
CA ILE A 162 -7.84 5.07 -9.87
C ILE A 162 -7.10 6.17 -9.09
N GLY A 163 -7.36 6.29 -7.78
CA GLY A 163 -6.66 7.21 -6.90
C GLY A 163 -5.14 6.98 -6.86
N GLN A 164 -4.70 5.75 -6.99
CA GLN A 164 -3.28 5.38 -6.99
C GLN A 164 -2.57 5.82 -8.28
N PHE A 165 -3.26 5.80 -9.43
CA PHE A 165 -2.72 6.37 -10.66
C PHE A 165 -2.52 7.88 -10.54
N ALA A 166 -3.49 8.59 -9.95
CA ALA A 166 -3.35 10.02 -9.66
C ALA A 166 -2.18 10.30 -8.71
N GLU A 167 -1.97 9.45 -7.69
CA GLU A 167 -0.85 9.54 -6.78
C GLU A 167 0.50 9.40 -7.50
N ILE A 168 0.64 8.39 -8.36
CA ILE A 168 1.86 8.17 -9.15
C ILE A 168 2.14 9.37 -10.05
N LEU A 169 1.10 9.86 -10.75
CA LEU A 169 1.22 11.01 -11.63
C LEU A 169 1.65 12.26 -10.86
N THR A 170 1.01 12.52 -9.73
CA THR A 170 1.35 13.68 -8.87
C THR A 170 2.79 13.60 -8.38
N LYS A 171 3.27 12.43 -7.96
CA LYS A 171 4.66 12.24 -7.54
C LYS A 171 5.65 12.45 -8.68
N ALA A 172 5.33 11.96 -9.88
CA ALA A 172 6.17 12.15 -11.06
C ALA A 172 6.29 13.63 -11.45
N VAL A 173 5.15 14.35 -11.42
CA VAL A 173 5.09 15.79 -11.75
C VAL A 173 5.80 16.62 -10.67
N LEU A 174 5.60 16.28 -9.39
CA LEU A 174 6.24 17.00 -8.28
C LEU A 174 7.76 16.88 -8.35
N GLY A 175 8.31 15.70 -8.68
CA GLY A 175 9.75 15.50 -8.89
C GLY A 175 10.31 16.39 -9.98
N TYR A 176 9.55 16.68 -11.03
CA TYR A 176 9.96 17.60 -12.09
C TYR A 176 9.97 19.07 -11.65
N PHE A 177 9.06 19.48 -10.77
CA PHE A 177 8.97 20.87 -10.30
C PHE A 177 9.92 21.20 -9.14
N LEU A 178 10.42 20.20 -8.43
CA LEU A 178 11.35 20.39 -7.30
C LEU A 178 12.81 20.34 -7.69
N ASN A 179 13.15 19.90 -8.89
CA ASN A 179 14.49 19.99 -9.52
C ASN A 179 14.59 21.25 -10.38
#